data_ba09ca00980b7fd155c972cfe32b68cc
#
_entry.id   ba09ca00980b7fd155c972cfe32b68cc
#
_cell.length_a   1.000
_cell.length_b   1.000
_cell.length_c   1.000
_cell.angle_alpha   90.00
_cell.angle_beta   90.00
_cell.angle_gamma   90.00
#
_symmetry.space_group_name_H-M   'P 1'
#
loop_
_entity.id
_entity.type
_entity.pdbx_description
1 polymer ?
#
loop_
_entity_poly.entity_id
_entity_poly.type
_entity_poly.pdbx_seq_one_letter_code
_entity_poly.pdbx_strand_id
1 'polypeptide(L)'
;MTQIGRLLMAIVACALLPVTACCAAETVKVAVQKTGTLAWELAVIRARQLDKQADIAIDAVELASPEAGKIALRAGNADIMVSDWLWVSRERALGAKLTFYPYSSALGAVMVPATSPIKTLSDLKGRKLAVAGGPLDKSWLLLQATLKRDGVDLKSQATITYGAPPLLAAKLADGEMDAGLNFWNFCAALEAKGFRRLAGIEDLLPPFGAKGRTAMIGYVFDEDWAAKHRDLVARFLTVTAKAKEILATSDADWQTIAPLTGAQDDATLRAYRDRYREGIPRRPVAEEEADARVLYGVLASIGGRDLVGPAAELSPGTYYRADARD
;
A
#
# COMPACT_ATOMS: atom_id res chain seq x y z
N MET A 1 -24.03 8.11 -92.65
CA MET A 1 -24.15 6.77 -92.02
C MET A 1 -23.46 6.91 -90.64
N THR A 2 -24.25 7.01 -89.62
CA THR A 2 -23.93 7.47 -88.28
C THR A 2 -23.74 6.27 -87.36
N GLN A 3 -22.59 6.20 -86.69
CA GLN A 3 -22.39 5.26 -85.57
C GLN A 3 -22.57 5.99 -84.25
N ILE A 4 -23.50 5.53 -83.44
CA ILE A 4 -23.88 5.99 -82.16
C ILE A 4 -22.97 5.27 -81.11
N GLY A 5 -22.08 6.03 -80.49
CA GLY A 5 -21.23 5.56 -79.33
C GLY A 5 -22.07 5.43 -78.06
N ARG A 6 -22.11 4.22 -77.53
CA ARG A 6 -22.65 3.97 -76.17
C ARG A 6 -21.62 4.31 -75.12
N LEU A 7 -21.86 5.35 -74.30
CA LEU A 7 -21.13 5.73 -73.14
C LEU A 7 -21.51 4.84 -71.92
N LEU A 8 -20.70 3.89 -71.51
CA LEU A 8 -20.86 3.15 -70.25
C LEU A 8 -20.42 4.01 -69.09
N MET A 9 -21.35 4.40 -68.24
CA MET A 9 -21.14 5.10 -67.00
C MET A 9 -20.90 4.06 -65.90
N ALA A 10 -19.62 3.85 -65.49
CA ALA A 10 -19.24 2.99 -64.36
C ALA A 10 -19.49 3.74 -63.07
N ILE A 11 -20.50 3.34 -62.29
CA ILE A 11 -20.74 3.83 -60.93
C ILE A 11 -19.77 3.11 -60.02
N VAL A 12 -18.73 3.79 -59.55
CA VAL A 12 -17.84 3.33 -58.47
C VAL A 12 -18.58 3.53 -57.13
N ALA A 13 -19.17 2.45 -56.62
CA ALA A 13 -19.71 2.43 -55.27
C ALA A 13 -18.53 2.41 -54.26
N CYS A 14 -18.17 3.57 -53.71
CA CYS A 14 -17.23 3.70 -52.64
C CYS A 14 -17.88 3.13 -51.35
N ALA A 15 -17.57 1.89 -51.01
CA ALA A 15 -17.96 1.28 -49.73
C ALA A 15 -17.27 2.02 -48.60
N LEU A 16 -18.00 2.89 -47.91
CA LEU A 16 -17.60 3.48 -46.62
C LEU A 16 -17.60 2.36 -45.58
N LEU A 17 -16.43 1.71 -45.40
CA LEU A 17 -16.20 0.87 -44.22
C LEU A 17 -16.20 1.78 -43.00
N PRO A 18 -16.98 1.47 -41.93
CA PRO A 18 -16.88 2.20 -40.70
C PRO A 18 -15.49 1.96 -40.14
N VAL A 19 -14.66 2.99 -40.09
CA VAL A 19 -13.42 2.99 -39.29
C VAL A 19 -13.89 2.97 -37.87
N THR A 20 -13.96 1.78 -37.27
CA THR A 20 -14.05 1.66 -35.82
C THR A 20 -12.76 2.27 -35.29
N ALA A 21 -12.84 3.50 -34.80
CA ALA A 21 -11.75 4.10 -34.00
C ALA A 21 -11.51 3.16 -32.82
N CYS A 22 -10.46 2.36 -32.91
CA CYS A 22 -9.94 1.63 -31.77
C CYS A 22 -9.44 2.71 -30.80
N CYS A 23 -10.29 3.17 -29.88
CA CYS A 23 -9.87 4.03 -28.80
C CYS A 23 -8.74 3.27 -28.07
N ALA A 24 -7.53 3.78 -28.11
CA ALA A 24 -6.45 3.23 -27.29
C ALA A 24 -6.91 3.28 -25.81
N ALA A 25 -6.72 2.16 -25.10
CA ALA A 25 -7.06 2.09 -23.68
C ALA A 25 -6.40 3.23 -22.93
N GLU A 26 -7.14 3.89 -22.04
CA GLU A 26 -6.56 4.96 -21.21
C GLU A 26 -5.49 4.38 -20.30
N THR A 27 -4.36 5.07 -20.25
CA THR A 27 -3.18 4.61 -19.48
C THR A 27 -3.10 5.31 -18.14
N VAL A 28 -2.90 4.53 -17.07
CA VAL A 28 -2.56 5.01 -15.73
C VAL A 28 -1.13 4.58 -15.39
N LYS A 29 -0.28 5.56 -15.03
CA LYS A 29 1.11 5.32 -14.62
C LYS A 29 1.17 5.10 -13.12
N VAL A 30 1.60 3.91 -12.71
CA VAL A 30 1.65 3.52 -11.29
C VAL A 30 3.10 3.38 -10.85
N ALA A 31 3.53 4.21 -9.91
CA ALA A 31 4.85 4.09 -9.29
C ALA A 31 4.94 2.84 -8.40
N VAL A 32 5.86 1.96 -8.69
CA VAL A 32 6.01 0.65 -8.05
C VAL A 32 7.43 0.45 -7.55
N GLN A 33 7.57 -0.05 -6.34
CA GLN A 33 8.85 -0.57 -5.87
C GLN A 33 8.98 -2.03 -6.29
N LYS A 34 10.12 -2.39 -6.89
CA LYS A 34 10.39 -3.75 -7.37
C LYS A 34 10.18 -4.84 -6.31
N THR A 35 10.48 -4.52 -5.05
CA THR A 35 10.32 -5.42 -3.89
C THR A 35 9.05 -5.13 -3.08
N GLY A 36 8.18 -4.24 -3.55
CA GLY A 36 6.96 -3.86 -2.86
C GLY A 36 5.80 -4.81 -3.17
N THR A 37 4.90 -4.95 -2.22
CA THR A 37 3.74 -5.87 -2.35
C THR A 37 2.70 -5.43 -3.38
N LEU A 38 2.73 -4.17 -3.84
CA LEU A 38 1.93 -3.71 -4.98
C LEU A 38 2.33 -4.46 -6.28
N ALA A 39 3.59 -4.84 -6.43
CA ALA A 39 4.04 -5.63 -7.58
C ALA A 39 3.30 -6.98 -7.68
N TRP A 40 2.93 -7.60 -6.55
CA TRP A 40 2.17 -8.85 -6.51
C TRP A 40 0.75 -8.67 -7.06
N GLU A 41 0.09 -7.57 -6.67
CA GLU A 41 -1.24 -7.22 -7.17
C GLU A 41 -1.23 -6.94 -8.67
N LEU A 42 -0.26 -6.14 -9.14
CA LEU A 42 -0.10 -5.86 -10.57
C LEU A 42 0.23 -7.12 -11.37
N ALA A 43 0.94 -8.08 -10.79
CA ALA A 43 1.21 -9.36 -11.45
C ALA A 43 -0.09 -10.17 -11.66
N VAL A 44 -0.97 -10.21 -10.66
CA VAL A 44 -2.30 -10.85 -10.79
C VAL A 44 -3.16 -10.12 -11.82
N ILE A 45 -3.16 -8.79 -11.80
CA ILE A 45 -3.89 -7.97 -12.79
C ILE A 45 -3.46 -8.35 -14.20
N ARG A 46 -2.15 -8.42 -14.45
CA ARG A 46 -1.58 -8.80 -15.77
C ARG A 46 -1.91 -10.26 -16.14
N ALA A 47 -1.69 -11.20 -15.21
CA ALA A 47 -1.93 -12.62 -15.45
C ALA A 47 -3.39 -12.92 -15.78
N ARG A 48 -4.31 -12.22 -15.15
CA ARG A 48 -5.77 -12.34 -15.36
C ARG A 48 -6.33 -11.35 -16.38
N GLN A 49 -5.48 -10.49 -16.95
CA GLN A 49 -5.86 -9.46 -17.93
C GLN A 49 -7.00 -8.55 -17.42
N LEU A 50 -7.00 -8.24 -16.12
CA LEU A 50 -8.08 -7.45 -15.49
C LEU A 50 -8.09 -6.00 -16.00
N ASP A 51 -6.94 -5.45 -16.29
CA ASP A 51 -6.73 -4.15 -16.92
C ASP A 51 -7.40 -4.09 -18.30
N LYS A 52 -7.14 -5.08 -19.15
CA LYS A 52 -7.76 -5.18 -20.48
C LYS A 52 -9.27 -5.36 -20.41
N GLN A 53 -9.77 -6.16 -19.43
CA GLN A 53 -11.21 -6.34 -19.23
C GLN A 53 -11.91 -5.04 -18.81
N ALA A 54 -11.17 -4.12 -18.20
CA ALA A 54 -11.65 -2.81 -17.77
C ALA A 54 -11.33 -1.69 -18.78
N ASP A 55 -10.77 -2.03 -19.94
CA ASP A 55 -10.36 -1.08 -20.98
C ASP A 55 -9.42 0.02 -20.45
N ILE A 56 -8.43 -0.39 -19.63
CA ILE A 56 -7.35 0.46 -19.16
C ILE A 56 -5.99 -0.21 -19.41
N ALA A 57 -4.94 0.58 -19.50
CA ALA A 57 -3.56 0.13 -19.52
C ALA A 57 -2.87 0.59 -18.22
N ILE A 58 -2.26 -0.33 -17.48
CA ILE A 58 -1.47 0.00 -16.29
C ILE A 58 0.01 -0.02 -16.66
N ASP A 59 0.62 1.16 -16.69
CA ASP A 59 2.06 1.35 -16.89
C ASP A 59 2.75 1.41 -15.53
N ALA A 60 3.53 0.35 -15.22
CA ALA A 60 4.25 0.26 -13.95
C ALA A 60 5.61 0.96 -14.06
N VAL A 61 5.74 2.11 -13.42
CA VAL A 61 6.98 2.89 -13.32
C VAL A 61 7.80 2.35 -12.15
N GLU A 62 8.80 1.51 -12.43
CA GLU A 62 9.64 0.92 -11.38
C GLU A 62 10.60 1.95 -10.79
N LEU A 63 10.59 2.10 -9.47
CA LEU A 63 11.39 3.06 -8.72
C LEU A 63 12.13 2.39 -7.56
N ALA A 64 13.28 2.96 -7.23
CA ALA A 64 14.19 2.37 -6.24
C ALA A 64 13.74 2.58 -4.78
N SER A 65 12.94 3.62 -4.49
CA SER A 65 12.54 3.97 -3.12
C SER A 65 11.18 4.65 -3.07
N PRO A 66 10.52 4.68 -1.89
CA PRO A 66 9.30 5.47 -1.68
C PRO A 66 9.47 6.95 -2.00
N GLU A 67 10.63 7.52 -1.68
CA GLU A 67 10.96 8.93 -1.93
C GLU A 67 11.01 9.22 -3.42
N ALA A 68 11.60 8.33 -4.23
CA ALA A 68 11.58 8.44 -5.69
C ALA A 68 10.14 8.40 -6.23
N GLY A 69 9.25 7.58 -5.61
CA GLY A 69 7.82 7.55 -5.93
C GLY A 69 7.14 8.89 -5.66
N LYS A 70 7.39 9.51 -4.51
CA LYS A 70 6.86 10.84 -4.16
C LYS A 70 7.31 11.92 -5.14
N ILE A 71 8.57 11.86 -5.56
CA ILE A 71 9.12 12.78 -6.58
C ILE A 71 8.43 12.56 -7.93
N ALA A 72 8.29 11.30 -8.37
CA ALA A 72 7.65 10.95 -9.63
C ALA A 72 6.20 11.41 -9.68
N LEU A 73 5.44 11.20 -8.60
CA LEU A 73 4.05 11.66 -8.48
C LEU A 73 3.95 13.19 -8.59
N ARG A 74 4.78 13.92 -7.83
CA ARG A 74 4.79 15.41 -7.87
C ARG A 74 5.22 15.96 -9.21
N ALA A 75 6.09 15.27 -9.93
CA ALA A 75 6.57 15.66 -11.25
C ALA A 75 5.61 15.27 -12.41
N GLY A 76 4.51 14.53 -12.11
CA GLY A 76 3.59 14.00 -13.13
C GLY A 76 4.18 12.85 -13.95
N ASN A 77 5.29 12.25 -13.49
CA ASN A 77 5.89 11.06 -14.10
C ASN A 77 5.19 9.76 -13.66
N ALA A 78 4.39 9.82 -12.61
CA ALA A 78 3.45 8.79 -12.19
C ALA A 78 2.13 9.46 -11.79
N ASP A 79 1.01 8.79 -12.03
CA ASP A 79 -0.33 9.24 -11.68
C ASP A 79 -0.74 8.75 -10.30
N ILE A 80 -0.32 7.53 -9.95
CA ILE A 80 -0.64 6.85 -8.68
C ILE A 80 0.62 6.26 -8.07
N MET A 81 0.73 6.33 -6.75
CA MET A 81 1.72 5.59 -5.97
C MET A 81 1.08 5.00 -4.70
N VAL A 82 1.78 4.11 -4.01
CA VAL A 82 1.39 3.65 -2.67
C VAL A 82 2.19 4.41 -1.62
N SER A 83 1.48 5.06 -0.68
CA SER A 83 2.07 5.75 0.47
C SER A 83 1.10 5.78 1.65
N ASP A 84 1.45 6.49 2.72
CA ASP A 84 0.61 6.61 3.92
C ASP A 84 -0.22 7.89 3.95
N TRP A 85 -1.38 7.83 4.61
CA TRP A 85 -2.29 8.97 4.73
C TRP A 85 -1.72 10.10 5.60
N LEU A 86 -0.75 9.85 6.51
CA LEU A 86 -0.09 10.91 7.27
C LEU A 86 0.73 11.82 6.37
N TRP A 87 1.50 11.22 5.45
CA TRP A 87 2.22 11.98 4.44
C TRP A 87 1.25 12.78 3.57
N VAL A 88 0.14 12.19 3.12
CA VAL A 88 -0.90 12.89 2.34
C VAL A 88 -1.45 14.08 3.14
N SER A 89 -1.86 13.86 4.40
CA SER A 89 -2.37 14.92 5.27
C SER A 89 -1.35 16.05 5.47
N ARG A 90 -0.07 15.71 5.70
CA ARG A 90 1.01 16.69 5.83
C ARG A 90 1.18 17.53 4.56
N GLU A 91 1.20 16.90 3.40
CA GLU A 91 1.33 17.60 2.12
C GLU A 91 0.13 18.50 1.83
N ARG A 92 -1.08 18.04 2.19
CA ARG A 92 -2.30 18.88 2.09
C ARG A 92 -2.21 20.11 2.99
N ALA A 93 -1.72 19.97 4.19
CA ALA A 93 -1.47 21.10 5.09
C ALA A 93 -0.45 22.11 4.54
N LEU A 94 0.37 21.70 3.59
CA LEU A 94 1.35 22.52 2.87
C LEU A 94 0.81 23.01 1.50
N GLY A 95 -0.48 22.76 1.19
CA GLY A 95 -1.14 23.23 -0.02
C GLY A 95 -1.18 22.24 -1.19
N ALA A 96 -0.62 21.03 -1.07
CA ALA A 96 -0.75 20.00 -2.10
C ALA A 96 -2.17 19.43 -2.13
N LYS A 97 -2.63 19.00 -3.30
CA LYS A 97 -3.96 18.39 -3.49
C LYS A 97 -3.88 16.87 -3.60
N LEU A 98 -3.05 16.23 -2.78
CA LEU A 98 -2.96 14.77 -2.73
C LEU A 98 -4.16 14.17 -2.00
N THR A 99 -4.59 13.01 -2.44
CA THR A 99 -5.66 12.24 -1.78
C THR A 99 -5.27 10.76 -1.69
N PHE A 100 -5.91 10.03 -0.78
CA PHE A 100 -5.56 8.67 -0.36
C PHE A 100 -6.77 7.75 -0.48
N TYR A 101 -6.55 6.55 -1.02
CA TYR A 101 -7.55 5.49 -1.02
C TYR A 101 -6.97 4.21 -0.40
N PRO A 102 -7.66 3.53 0.55
CA PRO A 102 -7.11 2.39 1.28
C PRO A 102 -6.56 1.27 0.40
N TYR A 103 -5.29 0.86 0.65
CA TYR A 103 -4.64 -0.25 -0.04
C TYR A 103 -4.41 -1.45 0.89
N SER A 104 -3.85 -1.21 2.09
CA SER A 104 -3.51 -2.28 3.03
C SER A 104 -3.57 -1.80 4.48
N SER A 105 -4.17 -2.65 5.34
CA SER A 105 -4.13 -2.51 6.80
C SER A 105 -3.03 -3.36 7.46
N ALA A 106 -2.25 -4.12 6.68
CA ALA A 106 -1.12 -4.88 7.21
C ALA A 106 0.04 -3.91 7.52
N LEU A 107 0.39 -3.78 8.80
CA LEU A 107 1.45 -2.86 9.26
C LEU A 107 2.76 -3.61 9.52
N GLY A 108 2.73 -4.56 10.39
CA GLY A 108 3.88 -5.28 10.84
C GLY A 108 3.72 -5.80 12.26
N ALA A 109 4.81 -6.23 12.87
CA ALA A 109 4.77 -6.80 14.21
C ALA A 109 6.08 -6.66 14.96
N VAL A 110 6.00 -6.79 16.27
CA VAL A 110 7.14 -7.13 17.10
C VAL A 110 7.35 -8.63 17.05
N MET A 111 8.52 -9.04 16.53
CA MET A 111 8.93 -10.45 16.39
C MET A 111 10.01 -10.79 17.41
N VAL A 112 9.95 -12.02 17.93
CA VAL A 112 10.96 -12.56 18.84
C VAL A 112 11.28 -14.02 18.46
N PRO A 113 12.49 -14.53 18.79
CA PRO A 113 12.78 -15.97 18.65
C PRO A 113 11.74 -16.82 19.37
N ALA A 114 11.44 -18.03 18.87
CA ALA A 114 10.46 -18.94 19.49
C ALA A 114 10.77 -19.21 20.97
N THR A 115 12.05 -19.36 21.30
CA THR A 115 12.55 -19.67 22.66
C THR A 115 12.75 -18.42 23.53
N SER A 116 12.45 -17.22 23.00
CA SER A 116 12.65 -15.97 23.71
C SER A 116 11.86 -15.92 25.03
N PRO A 117 12.47 -15.45 26.13
CA PRO A 117 11.78 -15.22 27.40
C PRO A 117 10.81 -14.02 27.34
N ILE A 118 10.91 -13.17 26.31
CA ILE A 118 10.02 -12.02 26.09
C ILE A 118 8.62 -12.55 25.79
N LYS A 119 7.64 -12.30 26.67
CA LYS A 119 6.25 -12.74 26.54
C LYS A 119 5.26 -11.61 26.36
N THR A 120 5.61 -10.41 26.82
CA THR A 120 4.80 -9.19 26.76
C THR A 120 5.62 -8.05 26.15
N LEU A 121 4.93 -7.00 25.69
CA LEU A 121 5.62 -5.80 25.18
C LEU A 121 6.47 -5.10 26.27
N SER A 122 6.06 -5.19 27.54
CA SER A 122 6.82 -4.62 28.66
C SER A 122 8.17 -5.33 28.91
N ASP A 123 8.31 -6.59 28.47
CA ASP A 123 9.56 -7.34 28.58
C ASP A 123 10.64 -6.85 27.60
N LEU A 124 10.30 -5.92 26.71
CA LEU A 124 11.25 -5.25 25.83
C LEU A 124 12.20 -4.29 26.56
N LYS A 125 11.90 -3.95 27.83
CA LYS A 125 12.80 -3.15 28.67
C LYS A 125 14.17 -3.83 28.81
N GLY A 126 15.23 -3.06 28.62
CA GLY A 126 16.62 -3.55 28.69
C GLY A 126 17.03 -4.43 27.52
N ARG A 127 16.19 -4.60 26.49
CA ARG A 127 16.47 -5.47 25.35
C ARG A 127 17.03 -4.69 24.16
N LYS A 128 17.69 -5.41 23.25
CA LYS A 128 18.11 -4.91 21.95
C LYS A 128 16.94 -5.06 20.97
N LEU A 129 16.34 -3.94 20.57
CA LEU A 129 15.20 -3.91 19.64
C LEU A 129 15.62 -3.33 18.29
N ALA A 130 15.49 -4.13 17.25
CA ALA A 130 15.59 -3.66 15.86
C ALA A 130 14.28 -2.97 15.46
N VAL A 131 14.35 -1.80 14.82
CA VAL A 131 13.18 -1.02 14.38
C VAL A 131 13.35 -0.63 12.92
N ALA A 132 12.52 -1.20 12.03
CA ALA A 132 12.49 -0.87 10.60
C ALA A 132 11.89 0.52 10.37
N GLY A 133 12.35 1.22 9.35
CA GLY A 133 11.78 2.50 8.89
C GLY A 133 12.29 3.75 9.60
N GLY A 134 12.93 3.63 10.77
CA GLY A 134 13.53 4.75 11.48
C GLY A 134 12.67 5.37 12.59
N PRO A 135 13.14 6.50 13.19
CA PRO A 135 12.53 7.09 14.39
C PRO A 135 11.09 7.59 14.22
N LEU A 136 10.69 7.93 13.00
CA LEU A 136 9.34 8.43 12.67
C LEU A 136 8.47 7.36 11.98
N ASP A 137 8.90 6.08 12.00
CA ASP A 137 8.05 5.00 11.50
C ASP A 137 6.77 4.88 12.34
N LYS A 138 5.62 4.75 11.67
CA LYS A 138 4.30 4.76 12.32
C LYS A 138 4.11 3.59 13.27
N SER A 139 4.60 2.40 12.89
CA SER A 139 4.54 1.21 13.75
C SER A 139 5.35 1.40 15.02
N TRP A 140 6.53 2.03 14.90
CA TRP A 140 7.36 2.38 16.05
C TRP A 140 6.69 3.42 16.97
N LEU A 141 6.08 4.46 16.41
CA LEU A 141 5.37 5.48 17.19
C LEU A 141 4.15 4.89 17.90
N LEU A 142 3.40 4.00 17.26
CA LEU A 142 2.26 3.30 17.88
C LEU A 142 2.70 2.37 19.01
N LEU A 143 3.80 1.64 18.82
CA LEU A 143 4.39 0.81 19.89
C LEU A 143 4.82 1.65 21.09
N GLN A 144 5.50 2.78 20.84
CA GLN A 144 5.84 3.73 21.91
C GLN A 144 4.60 4.26 22.63
N ALA A 145 3.55 4.67 21.86
CA ALA A 145 2.30 5.15 22.42
C ALA A 145 1.64 4.11 23.34
N THR A 146 1.62 2.85 22.89
CA THR A 146 1.04 1.74 23.65
C THR A 146 1.78 1.56 24.98
N LEU A 147 3.09 1.43 24.93
CA LEU A 147 3.90 1.20 26.12
C LEU A 147 3.94 2.41 27.07
N LYS A 148 3.85 3.62 26.55
CA LYS A 148 3.76 4.83 27.38
C LYS A 148 2.50 4.86 28.26
N ARG A 149 1.40 4.29 27.79
CA ARG A 149 0.17 4.14 28.60
C ARG A 149 0.39 3.22 29.80
N ASP A 150 1.29 2.25 29.66
CA ASP A 150 1.69 1.31 30.71
C ASP A 150 2.87 1.84 31.55
N GLY A 151 3.22 3.12 31.40
CA GLY A 151 4.32 3.77 32.11
C GLY A 151 5.72 3.37 31.62
N VAL A 152 5.83 2.81 30.41
CA VAL A 152 7.09 2.35 29.81
C VAL A 152 7.55 3.34 28.74
N ASP A 153 8.69 3.98 28.95
CA ASP A 153 9.39 4.75 27.92
C ASP A 153 10.42 3.84 27.23
N LEU A 154 9.96 3.11 26.22
CA LEU A 154 10.79 2.15 25.51
C LEU A 154 12.01 2.80 24.82
N LYS A 155 11.88 4.06 24.38
CA LYS A 155 12.97 4.78 23.72
C LYS A 155 14.19 4.98 24.63
N SER A 156 13.97 5.20 25.91
CA SER A 156 15.02 5.36 26.91
C SER A 156 15.38 4.06 27.63
N GLN A 157 14.48 3.07 27.62
CA GLN A 157 14.60 1.83 28.39
C GLN A 157 14.99 0.60 27.56
N ALA A 158 15.25 0.73 26.27
CA ALA A 158 15.75 -0.33 25.41
C ALA A 158 16.88 0.18 24.52
N THR A 159 17.69 -0.74 23.99
CA THR A 159 18.71 -0.39 23.00
C THR A 159 18.09 -0.48 21.60
N ILE A 160 17.84 0.66 20.98
CA ILE A 160 17.15 0.73 19.68
C ILE A 160 18.16 0.79 18.53
N THR A 161 17.99 -0.08 17.55
CA THR A 161 18.75 -0.07 16.29
C THR A 161 17.80 0.16 15.12
N TYR A 162 17.94 1.29 14.43
CA TYR A 162 17.18 1.59 13.20
C TYR A 162 17.92 1.08 11.97
N GLY A 163 17.16 0.67 10.95
CA GLY A 163 17.77 0.21 9.70
C GLY A 163 16.78 -0.25 8.65
N ALA A 164 17.34 -0.73 7.53
CA ALA A 164 16.55 -1.29 6.45
C ALA A 164 15.87 -2.61 6.86
N PRO A 165 14.61 -2.84 6.50
CA PRO A 165 13.83 -4.01 6.92
C PRO A 165 14.52 -5.36 6.71
N PRO A 166 15.12 -5.66 5.51
CA PRO A 166 15.78 -6.96 5.30
C PRO A 166 17.03 -7.15 6.19
N LEU A 167 17.82 -6.09 6.40
CA LEU A 167 18.99 -6.14 7.28
C LEU A 167 18.59 -6.44 8.72
N LEU A 168 17.52 -5.79 9.21
CA LEU A 168 17.07 -5.98 10.60
C LEU A 168 16.41 -7.36 10.79
N ALA A 169 15.74 -7.90 9.77
CA ALA A 169 15.24 -9.27 9.81
C ALA A 169 16.39 -10.28 9.89
N ALA A 170 17.48 -10.09 9.13
CA ALA A 170 18.68 -10.91 9.23
C ALA A 170 19.33 -10.82 10.62
N LYS A 171 19.56 -9.61 11.14
CA LYS A 171 20.14 -9.41 12.49
C LYS A 171 19.33 -10.08 13.60
N LEU A 172 18.00 -10.07 13.50
CA LEU A 172 17.15 -10.80 14.44
C LEU A 172 17.32 -12.33 14.27
N ALA A 173 17.38 -12.80 13.03
CA ALA A 173 17.56 -14.24 12.74
C ALA A 173 18.92 -14.76 13.21
N ASP A 174 19.97 -13.94 13.13
CA ASP A 174 21.33 -14.26 13.56
C ASP A 174 21.53 -14.10 15.08
N GLY A 175 20.50 -13.68 15.83
CA GLY A 175 20.56 -13.52 17.29
C GLY A 175 21.29 -12.27 17.77
N GLU A 176 21.60 -11.31 16.88
CA GLU A 176 22.21 -10.03 17.28
C GLU A 176 21.21 -9.11 18.00
N MET A 177 19.91 -9.33 17.80
CA MET A 177 18.80 -8.59 18.40
C MET A 177 17.89 -9.53 19.21
N ASP A 178 17.36 -9.04 20.33
CA ASP A 178 16.42 -9.78 21.19
C ASP A 178 14.99 -9.78 20.62
N ALA A 179 14.63 -8.68 19.93
CA ALA A 179 13.34 -8.48 19.29
C ALA A 179 13.49 -7.61 18.03
N GLY A 180 12.51 -7.66 17.13
CA GLY A 180 12.48 -6.83 15.94
C GLY A 180 11.07 -6.34 15.60
N LEU A 181 10.89 -5.02 15.50
CA LEU A 181 9.72 -4.41 14.89
C LEU A 181 10.00 -4.25 13.40
N ASN A 182 9.25 -4.96 12.57
CA ASN A 182 9.48 -4.95 11.12
C ASN A 182 8.16 -4.90 10.34
N PHE A 183 8.26 -4.66 9.04
CA PHE A 183 7.10 -4.62 8.17
C PHE A 183 6.51 -6.02 7.97
N TRP A 184 5.23 -6.08 7.67
CA TRP A 184 4.42 -7.30 7.72
C TRP A 184 4.99 -8.48 6.91
N ASN A 185 5.54 -8.22 5.72
CA ASN A 185 6.11 -9.26 4.85
C ASN A 185 7.41 -9.85 5.44
N PHE A 186 8.27 -9.02 6.06
CA PHE A 186 9.47 -9.52 6.76
C PHE A 186 9.09 -10.28 8.04
N CYS A 187 8.04 -9.83 8.73
CA CYS A 187 7.48 -10.57 9.88
C CYS A 187 6.93 -11.93 9.46
N ALA A 188 6.19 -12.00 8.35
CA ALA A 188 5.67 -13.27 7.81
C ALA A 188 6.79 -14.24 7.43
N ALA A 189 7.88 -13.75 6.81
CA ALA A 189 9.05 -14.57 6.53
C ALA A 189 9.75 -15.09 7.80
N LEU A 190 9.78 -14.30 8.87
CA LEU A 190 10.30 -14.73 10.18
C LEU A 190 9.35 -15.76 10.83
N GLU A 191 8.03 -15.60 10.73
CA GLU A 191 7.06 -16.59 11.20
C GLU A 191 7.26 -17.95 10.52
N ALA A 192 7.48 -17.97 9.20
CA ALA A 192 7.79 -19.18 8.44
C ALA A 192 9.08 -19.88 8.95
N LYS A 193 10.01 -19.12 9.50
CA LYS A 193 11.26 -19.62 10.13
C LYS A 193 11.09 -19.96 11.62
N GLY A 194 9.87 -19.96 12.14
CA GLY A 194 9.58 -20.33 13.52
C GLY A 194 9.73 -19.19 14.54
N PHE A 195 9.90 -17.95 14.11
CA PHE A 195 9.85 -16.81 15.02
C PHE A 195 8.41 -16.57 15.49
N ARG A 196 8.27 -16.03 16.69
CA ARG A 196 6.97 -15.77 17.29
C ARG A 196 6.62 -14.29 17.15
N ARG A 197 5.41 -14.02 16.67
CA ARG A 197 4.80 -12.70 16.68
C ARG A 197 4.37 -12.37 18.11
N LEU A 198 5.03 -11.40 18.74
CA LEU A 198 4.72 -10.96 20.09
C LEU A 198 3.45 -10.10 20.11
N ALA A 199 3.36 -9.15 19.20
CA ALA A 199 2.18 -8.30 18.96
C ALA A 199 2.16 -7.81 17.51
N GLY A 200 1.00 -7.85 16.86
CA GLY A 200 0.73 -7.11 15.64
C GLY A 200 0.52 -5.62 15.94
N ILE A 201 0.99 -4.74 15.09
CA ILE A 201 0.79 -3.30 15.30
C ILE A 201 -0.67 -2.91 15.08
N GLU A 202 -1.34 -3.57 14.16
CA GLU A 202 -2.78 -3.43 13.92
C GLU A 202 -3.63 -3.78 15.15
N ASP A 203 -3.14 -4.66 16.02
CA ASP A 203 -3.82 -5.09 17.25
C ASP A 203 -3.66 -4.05 18.39
N LEU A 204 -2.75 -3.08 18.22
CA LEU A 204 -2.52 -1.99 19.16
C LEU A 204 -3.42 -0.77 18.92
N LEU A 205 -4.20 -0.72 17.83
CA LEU A 205 -5.00 0.44 17.45
C LEU A 205 -6.29 0.63 18.30
N PRO A 206 -7.05 -0.43 18.66
CA PRO A 206 -8.30 -0.29 19.39
C PRO A 206 -8.20 0.49 20.72
N PRO A 207 -7.16 0.32 21.55
CA PRO A 207 -6.98 1.09 22.76
C PRO A 207 -6.84 2.61 22.55
N PHE A 208 -6.58 3.06 21.33
CA PHE A 208 -6.52 4.46 20.95
C PHE A 208 -7.84 4.98 20.36
N GLY A 209 -8.86 4.13 20.28
CA GLY A 209 -10.19 4.49 19.79
C GLY A 209 -10.48 4.12 18.34
N ALA A 210 -9.55 3.48 17.64
CA ALA A 210 -9.84 2.89 16.34
C ALA A 210 -10.85 1.75 16.48
N LYS A 211 -11.89 1.75 15.64
CA LYS A 211 -12.96 0.75 15.70
C LYS A 211 -12.64 -0.55 14.96
N GLY A 212 -11.51 -0.60 14.26
CA GLY A 212 -11.08 -1.78 13.53
C GLY A 212 -9.67 -1.63 12.97
N ARG A 213 -9.27 -2.61 12.16
CA ARG A 213 -8.04 -2.52 11.39
C ARG A 213 -8.15 -1.34 10.42
N THR A 214 -7.22 -0.40 10.51
CA THR A 214 -7.22 0.83 9.72
C THR A 214 -6.09 0.75 8.70
N ALA A 215 -6.41 0.98 7.44
CA ALA A 215 -5.41 1.02 6.37
C ALA A 215 -4.51 2.25 6.55
N MET A 216 -3.25 2.00 6.95
CA MET A 216 -2.24 3.06 7.03
C MET A 216 -1.61 3.35 5.67
N ILE A 217 -1.68 2.39 4.74
CA ILE A 217 -1.09 2.45 3.41
C ILE A 217 -2.22 2.46 2.38
N GLY A 218 -2.12 3.37 1.39
CA GLY A 218 -3.13 3.55 0.34
C GLY A 218 -2.56 3.97 -1.00
N TYR A 219 -3.40 3.91 -2.02
CA TYR A 219 -3.14 4.55 -3.29
C TYR A 219 -3.23 6.06 -3.08
N VAL A 220 -2.22 6.76 -3.54
CA VAL A 220 -2.12 8.22 -3.45
C VAL A 220 -2.03 8.80 -4.86
N PHE A 221 -2.83 9.80 -5.13
CA PHE A 221 -2.89 10.51 -6.41
C PHE A 221 -3.32 11.96 -6.19
N ASP A 222 -3.17 12.77 -7.23
CA ASP A 222 -3.59 14.17 -7.19
C ASP A 222 -5.12 14.29 -7.37
N GLU A 223 -5.77 15.15 -6.57
CA GLU A 223 -7.22 15.35 -6.58
C GLU A 223 -7.70 16.00 -7.89
N ASP A 224 -6.96 16.97 -8.43
CA ASP A 224 -7.30 17.63 -9.70
C ASP A 224 -7.12 16.67 -10.88
N TRP A 225 -6.11 15.81 -10.84
CA TRP A 225 -5.94 14.74 -11.81
C TRP A 225 -7.10 13.74 -11.73
N ALA A 226 -7.45 13.28 -10.53
CA ALA A 226 -8.57 12.35 -10.33
C ALA A 226 -9.91 12.96 -10.79
N ALA A 227 -10.13 14.25 -10.56
CA ALA A 227 -11.32 14.95 -11.03
C ALA A 227 -11.45 14.99 -12.56
N LYS A 228 -10.31 15.07 -13.28
CA LYS A 228 -10.26 15.04 -14.75
C LYS A 228 -10.39 13.63 -15.32
N HIS A 229 -10.01 12.61 -14.56
CA HIS A 229 -9.93 11.20 -14.97
C HIS A 229 -10.82 10.29 -14.10
N ARG A 230 -12.00 10.77 -13.69
CA ARG A 230 -12.91 10.08 -12.73
C ARG A 230 -13.19 8.63 -13.14
N ASP A 231 -13.47 8.42 -14.42
CA ASP A 231 -13.78 7.09 -14.94
C ASP A 231 -12.55 6.16 -14.92
N LEU A 232 -11.38 6.66 -15.30
CA LEU A 232 -10.12 5.92 -15.23
C LEU A 232 -9.78 5.52 -13.78
N VAL A 233 -9.93 6.45 -12.82
CA VAL A 233 -9.73 6.16 -11.39
C VAL A 233 -10.72 5.10 -10.90
N ALA A 234 -12.00 5.21 -11.25
CA ALA A 234 -13.02 4.23 -10.85
C ALA A 234 -12.70 2.83 -11.40
N ARG A 235 -12.32 2.73 -12.69
CA ARG A 235 -11.89 1.48 -13.31
C ARG A 235 -10.62 0.92 -12.67
N PHE A 236 -9.62 1.75 -12.40
CA PHE A 236 -8.40 1.34 -11.69
C PHE A 236 -8.71 0.76 -10.31
N LEU A 237 -9.51 1.45 -9.49
CA LEU A 237 -9.91 0.98 -8.16
C LEU A 237 -10.73 -0.33 -8.24
N THR A 238 -11.57 -0.49 -9.26
CA THR A 238 -12.31 -1.73 -9.50
C THR A 238 -11.37 -2.89 -9.86
N VAL A 239 -10.39 -2.65 -10.73
CA VAL A 239 -9.40 -3.65 -11.14
C VAL A 239 -8.55 -4.09 -9.95
N THR A 240 -8.08 -3.15 -9.13
CA THR A 240 -7.29 -3.46 -7.94
C THR A 240 -8.11 -4.18 -6.86
N ALA A 241 -9.38 -3.82 -6.67
CA ALA A 241 -10.29 -4.55 -5.77
C ALA A 241 -10.50 -6.00 -6.23
N LYS A 242 -10.68 -6.22 -7.55
CA LYS A 242 -10.81 -7.57 -8.12
C LYS A 242 -9.53 -8.40 -7.96
N ALA A 243 -8.35 -7.78 -8.13
CA ALA A 243 -7.08 -8.46 -7.89
C ALA A 243 -6.92 -8.87 -6.42
N LYS A 244 -7.31 -8.00 -5.47
CA LYS A 244 -7.33 -8.31 -4.04
C LYS A 244 -8.26 -9.47 -3.72
N GLU A 245 -9.44 -9.53 -4.34
CA GLU A 245 -10.39 -10.63 -4.15
C GLU A 245 -9.84 -11.95 -4.68
N ILE A 246 -9.16 -11.95 -5.82
CA ILE A 246 -8.45 -13.14 -6.34
C ILE A 246 -7.37 -13.57 -5.35
N LEU A 247 -6.53 -12.66 -4.87
CA LEU A 247 -5.49 -12.96 -3.88
C LEU A 247 -6.09 -13.42 -2.52
N ALA A 248 -7.29 -12.94 -2.18
CA ALA A 248 -7.99 -13.37 -0.98
C ALA A 248 -8.46 -14.82 -1.05
N THR A 249 -8.83 -15.32 -2.24
CA THR A 249 -9.55 -16.58 -2.39
C THR A 249 -8.78 -17.67 -3.15
N SER A 250 -7.82 -17.31 -4.00
CA SER A 250 -7.12 -18.25 -4.89
C SER A 250 -5.69 -18.54 -4.44
N ASP A 251 -5.43 -19.77 -4.01
CA ASP A 251 -4.06 -20.24 -3.73
C ASP A 251 -3.27 -20.47 -5.02
N ALA A 252 -3.93 -20.79 -6.13
CA ALA A 252 -3.29 -20.99 -7.43
C ALA A 252 -2.65 -19.69 -7.94
N ASP A 253 -3.30 -18.53 -7.73
CA ASP A 253 -2.72 -17.25 -8.11
C ASP A 253 -1.51 -16.89 -7.26
N TRP A 254 -1.48 -17.29 -5.98
CA TRP A 254 -0.29 -17.16 -5.15
C TRP A 254 0.89 -17.98 -5.67
N GLN A 255 0.64 -19.20 -6.16
CA GLN A 255 1.69 -20.01 -6.82
C GLN A 255 2.19 -19.34 -8.12
N THR A 256 1.29 -18.73 -8.88
CA THR A 256 1.65 -18.02 -10.11
C THR A 256 2.58 -16.83 -9.84
N ILE A 257 2.34 -16.06 -8.77
CA ILE A 257 3.16 -14.90 -8.42
C ILE A 257 4.34 -15.23 -7.50
N ALA A 258 4.47 -16.46 -7.03
CA ALA A 258 5.51 -16.88 -6.08
C ALA A 258 6.93 -16.39 -6.46
N PRO A 259 7.38 -16.45 -7.73
CA PRO A 259 8.70 -15.96 -8.11
C PRO A 259 8.92 -14.46 -7.84
N LEU A 260 7.85 -13.66 -7.81
CA LEU A 260 7.90 -12.22 -7.57
C LEU A 260 7.88 -11.87 -6.07
N THR A 261 7.44 -12.81 -5.22
CA THR A 261 7.32 -12.55 -3.78
C THR A 261 8.65 -12.61 -3.05
N GLY A 262 9.65 -13.26 -3.64
CA GLY A 262 10.93 -13.56 -2.99
C GLY A 262 10.84 -14.68 -1.95
N ALA A 263 9.70 -15.39 -1.87
CA ALA A 263 9.56 -16.56 -1.01
C ALA A 263 10.54 -17.67 -1.43
N GLN A 264 11.31 -18.17 -0.47
CA GLN A 264 12.33 -19.20 -0.73
C GLN A 264 11.76 -20.62 -0.65
N ASP A 265 10.59 -20.77 -0.06
CA ASP A 265 9.89 -22.03 0.15
C ASP A 265 8.37 -21.81 0.28
N ASP A 266 7.62 -22.92 0.26
CA ASP A 266 6.16 -22.91 0.38
C ASP A 266 5.68 -22.40 1.75
N ALA A 267 6.45 -22.57 2.81
CA ALA A 267 6.07 -22.09 4.14
C ALA A 267 6.09 -20.56 4.16
N THR A 268 7.11 -19.94 3.58
CA THR A 268 7.22 -18.49 3.43
C THR A 268 6.11 -17.94 2.53
N LEU A 269 5.83 -18.60 1.39
CA LEU A 269 4.76 -18.18 0.49
C LEU A 269 3.38 -18.23 1.18
N ARG A 270 3.11 -19.29 1.95
CA ARG A 270 1.87 -19.40 2.76
C ARG A 270 1.78 -18.29 3.79
N ALA A 271 2.88 -17.99 4.50
CA ALA A 271 2.90 -16.90 5.48
C ALA A 271 2.62 -15.54 4.83
N TYR A 272 3.21 -15.26 3.66
CA TYR A 272 2.92 -14.05 2.89
C TYR A 272 1.44 -13.98 2.50
N ARG A 273 0.90 -15.05 1.95
CA ARG A 273 -0.52 -15.15 1.56
C ARG A 273 -1.44 -14.83 2.73
N ASP A 274 -1.23 -15.51 3.85
CA ASP A 274 -2.13 -15.43 4.99
C ASP A 274 -2.10 -14.01 5.59
N ARG A 275 -0.92 -13.41 5.75
CA ARG A 275 -0.78 -12.03 6.24
C ARG A 275 -1.27 -10.98 5.24
N TYR A 276 -1.09 -11.18 3.94
CA TYR A 276 -1.67 -10.32 2.91
C TYR A 276 -3.21 -10.32 3.00
N ARG A 277 -3.81 -11.50 3.11
CA ARG A 277 -5.27 -11.69 3.22
C ARG A 277 -5.85 -10.97 4.43
N GLU A 278 -5.17 -11.02 5.57
CA GLU A 278 -5.56 -10.28 6.77
C GLU A 278 -5.48 -8.76 6.59
N GLY A 279 -4.58 -8.30 5.75
CA GLY A 279 -4.34 -6.88 5.48
C GLY A 279 -5.23 -6.26 4.40
N ILE A 280 -6.12 -7.03 3.74
CA ILE A 280 -7.01 -6.49 2.72
C ILE A 280 -8.06 -5.58 3.40
N PRO A 281 -8.15 -4.27 3.04
CA PRO A 281 -9.16 -3.38 3.58
C PRO A 281 -10.56 -3.86 3.20
N ARG A 282 -11.48 -3.90 4.17
CA ARG A 282 -12.86 -4.36 3.96
C ARG A 282 -13.90 -3.36 4.51
N ARG A 283 -13.43 -2.29 5.14
CA ARG A 283 -14.29 -1.30 5.77
C ARG A 283 -14.61 -0.16 4.82
N PRO A 284 -15.77 0.50 4.97
CA PRO A 284 -16.08 1.73 4.24
C PRO A 284 -15.00 2.80 4.46
N VAL A 285 -14.67 3.55 3.41
CA VAL A 285 -13.64 4.61 3.47
C VAL A 285 -13.94 5.64 4.55
N ALA A 286 -15.24 5.96 4.78
CA ALA A 286 -15.64 6.89 5.82
C ALA A 286 -15.30 6.41 7.25
N GLU A 287 -15.35 5.11 7.50
CA GLU A 287 -14.95 4.53 8.79
C GLU A 287 -13.43 4.50 8.94
N GLU A 288 -12.70 4.17 7.86
CA GLU A 288 -11.23 4.25 7.80
C GLU A 288 -10.76 5.68 8.12
N GLU A 289 -11.39 6.69 7.50
CA GLU A 289 -11.08 8.10 7.76
C GLU A 289 -11.38 8.52 9.21
N ALA A 290 -12.48 8.03 9.78
CA ALA A 290 -12.83 8.34 11.17
C ALA A 290 -11.78 7.79 12.14
N ASP A 291 -11.32 6.55 11.93
CA ASP A 291 -10.25 5.96 12.75
C ASP A 291 -8.91 6.68 12.52
N ALA A 292 -8.59 7.05 11.26
CA ALA A 292 -7.38 7.80 10.95
C ALA A 292 -7.34 9.16 11.66
N ARG A 293 -8.47 9.85 11.83
CA ARG A 293 -8.54 11.10 12.61
C ARG A 293 -8.16 10.90 14.07
N VAL A 294 -8.62 9.82 14.68
CA VAL A 294 -8.25 9.46 16.06
C VAL A 294 -6.78 9.14 16.16
N LEU A 295 -6.28 8.27 15.26
CA LEU A 295 -4.87 7.85 15.23
C LEU A 295 -3.90 9.00 14.90
N TYR A 296 -4.36 9.99 14.12
CA TYR A 296 -3.59 11.20 13.82
C TYR A 296 -3.16 11.92 15.10
N GLY A 297 -4.10 12.14 16.03
CA GLY A 297 -3.80 12.80 17.31
C GLY A 297 -2.76 12.05 18.14
N VAL A 298 -2.85 10.71 18.17
CA VAL A 298 -1.88 9.84 18.85
C VAL A 298 -0.49 9.97 18.22
N LEU A 299 -0.41 9.81 16.91
CA LEU A 299 0.87 9.87 16.18
C LEU A 299 1.48 11.27 16.23
N ALA A 300 0.68 12.32 16.12
CA ALA A 300 1.12 13.71 16.26
C ALA A 300 1.69 14.01 17.64
N SER A 301 1.10 13.45 18.71
CA SER A 301 1.57 13.66 20.10
C SER A 301 2.97 13.09 20.36
N ILE A 302 3.40 12.08 19.59
CA ILE A 302 4.69 11.39 19.75
C ILE A 302 5.68 11.82 18.67
N GLY A 303 5.25 11.83 17.40
CA GLY A 303 6.10 12.17 16.26
C GLY A 303 6.28 13.68 16.04
N GLY A 304 5.40 14.50 16.64
CA GLY A 304 5.48 15.95 16.54
C GLY A 304 5.36 16.49 15.12
N ARG A 305 5.78 17.74 14.95
CA ARG A 305 5.72 18.45 13.67
C ARG A 305 6.59 17.81 12.57
N ASP A 306 7.62 17.08 12.93
CA ASP A 306 8.46 16.37 11.97
C ASP A 306 7.67 15.28 11.23
N LEU A 307 6.68 14.67 11.89
CA LEU A 307 5.80 13.67 11.29
C LEU A 307 4.62 14.31 10.54
N VAL A 308 3.87 15.18 11.21
CA VAL A 308 2.56 15.63 10.74
C VAL A 308 2.57 17.02 10.08
N GLY A 309 3.71 17.74 10.13
CA GLY A 309 3.81 19.10 9.60
C GLY A 309 3.07 20.14 10.45
N PRO A 310 2.49 21.19 9.82
CA PRO A 310 1.84 22.29 10.52
C PRO A 310 0.41 21.98 11.00
N ALA A 311 -0.23 20.91 10.50
CA ALA A 311 -1.63 20.62 10.80
C ALA A 311 -1.81 20.12 12.24
N ALA A 312 -2.87 20.60 12.93
CA ALA A 312 -3.24 20.12 14.25
C ALA A 312 -4.07 18.83 14.20
N GLU A 313 -4.70 18.56 13.07
CA GLU A 313 -5.57 17.41 12.82
C GLU A 313 -5.41 16.87 11.40
N LEU A 314 -6.01 15.72 11.10
CA LEU A 314 -6.04 15.15 9.76
C LEU A 314 -6.64 16.15 8.77
N SER A 315 -5.85 16.56 7.78
CA SER A 315 -6.26 17.58 6.80
C SER A 315 -7.50 17.15 6.01
N PRO A 316 -8.48 18.03 5.79
CA PRO A 316 -9.66 17.74 4.97
C PRO A 316 -9.25 17.25 3.54
N GLY A 317 -10.02 16.31 2.99
CA GLY A 317 -9.75 15.74 1.65
C GLY A 317 -8.58 14.74 1.61
N THR A 318 -7.99 14.38 2.76
CA THR A 318 -6.97 13.34 2.82
C THR A 318 -7.48 12.02 2.24
N TYR A 319 -8.74 11.66 2.47
CA TYR A 319 -9.34 10.44 1.95
C TYR A 319 -10.19 10.71 0.70
N TYR A 320 -9.89 9.96 -0.37
CA TYR A 320 -10.69 9.97 -1.60
C TYR A 320 -11.97 9.14 -1.40
N ARG A 321 -13.11 9.72 -1.76
CA ARG A 321 -14.41 9.05 -1.72
C ARG A 321 -14.93 8.92 -3.16
N ALA A 322 -14.90 7.70 -3.68
CA ALA A 322 -15.36 7.43 -5.04
C ALA A 322 -16.87 7.72 -5.23
N ASP A 323 -17.65 7.63 -4.14
CA ASP A 323 -19.12 7.75 -4.16
C ASP A 323 -19.63 9.14 -3.74
N ALA A 324 -18.75 10.09 -3.49
CA ALA A 324 -19.17 11.47 -3.21
C ALA A 324 -19.75 12.07 -4.51
N ARG A 325 -21.02 11.81 -4.77
CA ARG A 325 -21.83 12.65 -5.65
C ARG A 325 -22.11 13.92 -4.84
N ASP A 326 -21.76 15.03 -5.44
CA ASP A 326 -22.02 16.38 -4.96
C ASP A 326 -23.47 16.59 -4.57
#